data_6232eb5ffa4e7de74ea22bbdefb415bd
#
_entry.id   6232eb5ffa4e7de74ea22bbdefb415bd
#
_cell.length_a   1.000
_cell.length_b   1.000
_cell.length_c   1.000
_cell.angle_alpha   90.00
_cell.angle_beta   90.00
_cell.angle_gamma   90.00
#
_symmetry.space_group_name_H-M   'P 1'
#
loop_
_entity.id
_entity.type
_entity.pdbx_description
1 polymer ?
#
loop_
_entity_poly.entity_id
_entity_poly.type
_entity_poly.pdbx_seq_one_letter_code
_entity_poly.pdbx_strand_id
1 'polypeptide(L)'
;MRRSPQEGYARREMAKKKTGSRPRYRTVTARSLPDFVDAVQGLQDEWSDLEAEHTQKDDGGDAHIWFRGNANKDWDLTPKIFRTHNEIGVEDEDELYGEFLRRGCSLAPSLTAGWHSYFLMQHHGIPTRLLDWTDSALVALYFALKNCKTDAAVWAVNPLWLNGNTVNRYALVEPSTDRVAAAFMVPEVHAILTGGKEASAASPLLCIAVRPPWVSARMVAQRSLFTLHGPENIPIETYRFVRKESPLCRIVIPLRNREDVMVGLRACGVTETTIYPDLDGLAKELVTEYGGLDLPK
;
A
#
# COMPACT_ATOMS: atom_id res chain seq x y z
N MET A 1 -27.48 19.17 -0.36
CA MET A 1 -28.42 18.23 0.30
C MET A 1 -27.66 17.17 1.01
N ARG A 2 -27.54 17.21 2.33
CA ARG A 2 -26.85 16.21 3.13
C ARG A 2 -27.67 14.92 3.14
N ARG A 3 -27.10 13.80 2.67
CA ARG A 3 -27.73 12.47 2.73
C ARG A 3 -27.86 12.05 4.19
N SER A 4 -28.98 11.40 4.54
CA SER A 4 -29.26 11.02 5.92
C SER A 4 -28.30 9.91 6.43
N PRO A 5 -27.93 9.91 7.72
CA PRO A 5 -27.06 8.86 8.33
C PRO A 5 -27.61 7.43 8.22
N GLN A 6 -28.93 7.28 7.98
CA GLN A 6 -29.61 5.99 7.89
C GLN A 6 -29.31 5.23 6.59
N GLU A 7 -29.05 5.91 5.47
CA GLU A 7 -28.68 5.24 4.21
C GLU A 7 -27.26 4.62 4.27
N GLY A 8 -26.33 5.26 4.98
CA GLY A 8 -25.00 4.73 5.22
C GLY A 8 -24.99 3.49 6.11
N TYR A 9 -25.91 3.42 7.09
CA TYR A 9 -26.03 2.28 8.01
C TYR A 9 -26.63 1.05 7.31
N ALA A 10 -27.66 1.23 6.47
CA ALA A 10 -28.28 0.15 5.71
C ALA A 10 -27.33 -0.49 4.69
N ARG A 11 -26.46 0.29 4.04
CA ARG A 11 -25.42 -0.24 3.14
C ARG A 11 -24.31 -1.00 3.88
N ARG A 12 -23.91 -0.57 5.08
CA ARG A 12 -22.97 -1.30 5.95
C ARG A 12 -23.53 -2.63 6.43
N GLU A 13 -24.81 -2.72 6.72
CA GLU A 13 -25.49 -3.97 7.10
C GLU A 13 -25.60 -4.95 5.93
N MET A 14 -25.81 -4.47 4.69
CA MET A 14 -25.81 -5.33 3.50
C MET A 14 -24.42 -5.90 3.19
N ALA A 15 -23.35 -5.15 3.46
CA ALA A 15 -21.97 -5.64 3.32
C ALA A 15 -21.62 -6.72 4.37
N LYS A 16 -22.15 -6.61 5.59
CA LYS A 16 -21.93 -7.58 6.68
C LYS A 16 -22.71 -8.89 6.54
N LYS A 17 -23.80 -8.92 5.76
CA LYS A 17 -24.69 -10.11 5.64
C LYS A 17 -24.27 -11.15 4.59
N LYS A 18 -23.03 -11.15 4.06
CA LYS A 18 -22.50 -12.23 3.20
C LYS A 18 -21.35 -12.98 3.88
N THR A 19 -21.57 -13.44 5.09
CA THR A 19 -20.72 -14.41 5.78
C THR A 19 -20.99 -15.80 5.26
N GLY A 20 -19.97 -16.41 4.62
CA GLY A 20 -20.02 -17.82 4.19
C GLY A 20 -19.19 -18.18 2.97
N SER A 21 -18.63 -17.21 2.22
CA SER A 21 -17.69 -17.52 1.15
C SER A 21 -16.27 -17.65 1.69
N ARG A 22 -15.54 -18.68 1.25
CA ARG A 22 -14.10 -18.83 1.53
C ARG A 22 -13.37 -17.54 1.26
N PRO A 23 -12.34 -17.16 2.08
CA PRO A 23 -11.52 -15.99 1.80
C PRO A 23 -10.98 -16.10 0.37
N ARG A 24 -10.99 -14.98 -0.33
CA ARG A 24 -10.62 -14.87 -1.75
C ARG A 24 -9.12 -14.75 -1.96
N TYR A 25 -8.34 -15.03 -0.94
CA TYR A 25 -6.90 -15.01 -0.93
C TYR A 25 -6.38 -16.20 -0.11
N ARG A 26 -5.19 -16.67 -0.47
CA ARG A 26 -4.48 -17.70 0.27
C ARG A 26 -3.93 -17.11 1.56
N THR A 27 -3.93 -17.91 2.64
CA THR A 27 -3.23 -17.56 3.89
C THR A 27 -2.20 -18.63 4.18
N VAL A 28 -0.97 -18.20 4.44
CA VAL A 28 0.18 -19.02 4.84
C VAL A 28 0.63 -18.55 6.22
N THR A 29 1.22 -19.44 7.04
CA THR A 29 1.80 -19.06 8.32
C THR A 29 3.30 -19.29 8.27
N ALA A 30 4.10 -18.26 8.54
CA ALA A 30 5.54 -18.32 8.70
C ALA A 30 5.91 -18.18 10.17
N ARG A 31 6.65 -19.15 10.73
CA ARG A 31 7.07 -19.17 12.13
C ARG A 31 8.54 -18.78 12.32
N SER A 32 9.27 -18.67 11.22
CA SER A 32 10.70 -18.29 11.17
C SER A 32 10.96 -17.45 9.93
N LEU A 33 12.13 -16.81 9.87
CA LEU A 33 12.55 -16.10 8.66
C LEU A 33 12.71 -17.05 7.45
N PRO A 34 13.30 -18.26 7.56
CA PRO A 34 13.27 -19.23 6.48
C PRO A 34 11.85 -19.57 5.99
N ASP A 35 10.90 -19.88 6.88
CA ASP A 35 9.50 -20.16 6.48
C ASP A 35 8.90 -19.00 5.68
N PHE A 36 9.25 -17.76 6.06
CA PHE A 36 8.77 -16.58 5.35
C PHE A 36 9.39 -16.48 3.95
N VAL A 37 10.69 -16.71 3.82
CA VAL A 37 11.40 -16.69 2.53
C VAL A 37 10.87 -17.81 1.62
N ASP A 38 10.67 -19.02 2.14
CA ASP A 38 10.09 -20.14 1.40
C ASP A 38 8.68 -19.83 0.90
N ALA A 39 7.87 -19.14 1.73
CA ALA A 39 6.53 -18.71 1.32
C ALA A 39 6.59 -17.67 0.18
N VAL A 40 7.55 -16.74 0.23
CA VAL A 40 7.77 -15.74 -0.84
C VAL A 40 8.25 -16.43 -2.11
N GLN A 41 9.19 -17.37 -2.02
CA GLN A 41 9.68 -18.13 -3.18
C GLN A 41 8.54 -18.92 -3.84
N GLY A 42 7.70 -19.58 -3.05
CA GLY A 42 6.56 -20.31 -3.59
C GLY A 42 5.54 -19.41 -4.30
N LEU A 43 5.39 -18.13 -3.87
CA LEU A 43 4.58 -17.14 -4.60
C LEU A 43 5.27 -16.71 -5.89
N GLN A 44 6.60 -16.55 -5.88
CA GLN A 44 7.38 -16.20 -7.05
C GLN A 44 7.19 -17.23 -8.16
N ASP A 45 7.35 -18.52 -7.81
CA ASP A 45 7.21 -19.62 -8.76
C ASP A 45 5.77 -19.69 -9.34
N GLU A 46 4.76 -19.65 -8.45
CA GLU A 46 3.35 -19.73 -8.85
C GLU A 46 2.92 -18.55 -9.75
N TRP A 47 3.35 -17.33 -9.41
CA TRP A 47 2.88 -16.13 -10.12
C TRP A 47 3.73 -15.81 -11.37
N SER A 48 4.95 -16.32 -11.50
CA SER A 48 5.71 -16.25 -12.75
C SER A 48 5.02 -17.00 -13.88
N ASP A 49 4.54 -18.22 -13.61
CA ASP A 49 3.79 -19.01 -14.59
C ASP A 49 2.51 -18.29 -15.04
N LEU A 50 1.81 -17.67 -14.07
CA LEU A 50 0.58 -16.93 -14.35
C LEU A 50 0.83 -15.64 -15.15
N GLU A 51 1.92 -14.93 -14.91
CA GLU A 51 2.28 -13.74 -15.70
C GLU A 51 2.65 -14.09 -17.14
N ALA A 52 3.43 -15.17 -17.34
CA ALA A 52 3.82 -15.63 -18.67
C ALA A 52 2.61 -15.95 -19.56
N GLU A 53 1.53 -16.51 -18.99
CA GLU A 53 0.29 -16.80 -19.73
C GLU A 53 -0.42 -15.54 -20.27
N HIS A 54 -0.19 -14.36 -19.65
CA HIS A 54 -1.00 -13.17 -19.90
C HIS A 54 -0.26 -12.02 -20.57
N THR A 55 1.06 -11.91 -20.37
CA THR A 55 1.83 -10.77 -20.87
C THR A 55 2.36 -11.00 -22.29
N GLN A 56 2.28 -12.21 -22.84
CA GLN A 56 2.93 -12.62 -24.09
C GLN A 56 4.44 -12.30 -24.13
N LYS A 57 5.02 -12.00 -22.99
CA LYS A 57 6.43 -11.78 -22.79
C LYS A 57 7.00 -12.97 -22.07
N ASP A 58 7.56 -13.88 -22.85
CA ASP A 58 8.43 -14.94 -22.34
C ASP A 58 9.85 -14.37 -22.20
N ASP A 59 9.98 -13.35 -21.36
CA ASP A 59 11.30 -12.77 -21.03
C ASP A 59 11.95 -13.46 -19.83
N GLY A 60 11.35 -14.58 -19.34
CA GLY A 60 11.89 -15.38 -18.24
C GLY A 60 12.10 -14.60 -16.95
N GLY A 61 11.42 -13.46 -16.82
CA GLY A 61 11.50 -12.60 -15.65
C GLY A 61 10.75 -13.15 -14.44
N ASP A 62 11.20 -12.74 -13.26
CA ASP A 62 10.51 -13.00 -12.00
C ASP A 62 9.14 -12.31 -11.95
N ALA A 63 8.16 -12.95 -11.28
CA ALA A 63 6.85 -12.35 -11.07
C ALA A 63 6.93 -10.99 -10.36
N HIS A 64 6.08 -10.07 -10.76
CA HIS A 64 5.93 -8.80 -10.07
C HIS A 64 5.14 -9.01 -8.77
N ILE A 65 5.83 -9.00 -7.64
CA ILE A 65 5.19 -9.14 -6.33
C ILE A 65 5.44 -7.89 -5.51
N TRP A 66 4.35 -7.29 -5.01
CA TRP A 66 4.42 -6.21 -4.05
C TRP A 66 3.98 -6.69 -2.68
N PHE A 67 4.65 -6.20 -1.66
CA PHE A 67 4.45 -6.62 -0.28
C PHE A 67 4.03 -5.44 0.60
N ARG A 68 3.20 -5.72 1.61
CA ARG A 68 2.80 -4.74 2.62
C ARG A 68 2.75 -5.38 3.99
N GLY A 69 3.47 -4.81 4.97
CA GLY A 69 3.44 -5.23 6.36
C GLY A 69 2.29 -4.58 7.14
N ASN A 70 1.50 -5.39 7.81
CA ASN A 70 0.48 -4.99 8.78
C ASN A 70 0.84 -5.52 10.16
N ALA A 71 0.94 -4.63 11.16
CA ALA A 71 1.25 -5.00 12.55
C ALA A 71 0.11 -5.76 13.26
N ASN A 72 -1.04 -5.85 12.64
CA ASN A 72 -2.15 -6.73 13.02
C ASN A 72 -2.67 -7.41 11.74
N LYS A 73 -2.73 -8.75 11.77
CA LYS A 73 -3.20 -9.57 10.64
C LYS A 73 -4.63 -9.28 10.20
N ASP A 74 -5.44 -8.70 11.08
CA ASP A 74 -6.86 -8.42 10.85
C ASP A 74 -7.13 -6.99 10.35
N TRP A 75 -6.09 -6.19 10.11
CA TRP A 75 -6.23 -4.87 9.50
C TRP A 75 -6.53 -4.98 8.01
N ASP A 76 -7.50 -4.20 7.57
CA ASP A 76 -7.92 -4.10 6.18
C ASP A 76 -6.85 -3.44 5.29
N LEU A 77 -6.83 -3.83 4.02
CA LEU A 77 -5.99 -3.20 2.97
C LEU A 77 -6.67 -1.94 2.42
N THR A 78 -6.76 -0.92 3.27
CA THR A 78 -7.35 0.38 2.94
C THR A 78 -6.38 1.53 3.20
N PRO A 79 -6.38 2.59 2.36
CA PRO A 79 -5.62 3.81 2.57
C PRO A 79 -5.91 4.51 3.90
N LYS A 80 -4.97 5.37 4.31
CA LYS A 80 -5.09 6.08 5.58
C LYS A 80 -6.33 6.98 5.64
N ILE A 81 -6.70 7.62 4.55
CA ILE A 81 -7.85 8.52 4.49
C ILE A 81 -9.18 7.84 4.86
N PHE A 82 -9.30 6.53 4.61
CA PHE A 82 -10.48 5.74 4.99
C PHE A 82 -10.43 5.20 6.42
N ARG A 83 -9.29 5.33 7.12
CA ARG A 83 -9.06 4.83 8.48
C ARG A 83 -9.11 5.94 9.54
N THR A 84 -9.11 7.19 9.12
CA THR A 84 -9.22 8.33 10.04
C THR A 84 -10.64 8.38 10.60
N HIS A 85 -10.75 8.16 11.90
CA HIS A 85 -12.05 7.93 12.54
C HIS A 85 -12.87 9.19 12.75
N ASN A 86 -12.37 10.39 12.51
CA ASN A 86 -13.09 11.51 13.06
C ASN A 86 -13.24 12.78 12.24
N GLU A 87 -12.47 13.07 11.20
CA GLU A 87 -12.59 14.46 10.71
C GLU A 87 -12.10 14.67 9.27
N ILE A 88 -11.35 13.74 8.71
CA ILE A 88 -10.79 13.87 7.36
C ILE A 88 -11.32 12.73 6.49
N GLY A 89 -12.06 13.06 5.46
CA GLY A 89 -12.59 12.13 4.47
C GLY A 89 -11.98 12.32 3.09
N VAL A 90 -12.45 11.53 2.13
CA VAL A 90 -12.02 11.67 0.72
C VAL A 90 -12.45 13.03 0.15
N GLU A 91 -13.53 13.59 0.65
CA GLU A 91 -14.02 14.92 0.30
C GLU A 91 -13.05 16.05 0.69
N ASP A 92 -12.18 15.82 1.66
CA ASP A 92 -11.20 16.80 2.13
C ASP A 92 -9.86 16.69 1.43
N GLU A 93 -9.65 15.65 0.61
CA GLU A 93 -8.35 15.35 -0.02
C GLU A 93 -7.86 16.50 -0.90
N ASP A 94 -8.77 17.18 -1.60
CA ASP A 94 -8.47 18.32 -2.45
C ASP A 94 -8.01 19.53 -1.65
N GLU A 95 -8.72 19.84 -0.57
CA GLU A 95 -8.35 20.95 0.32
C GLU A 95 -7.00 20.67 0.98
N LEU A 96 -6.79 19.44 1.47
CA LEU A 96 -5.50 19.02 2.04
C LEU A 96 -4.36 19.16 1.04
N TYR A 97 -4.57 18.75 -0.20
CA TYR A 97 -3.56 18.86 -1.24
C TYR A 97 -3.26 20.33 -1.59
N GLY A 98 -4.29 21.14 -1.74
CA GLY A 98 -4.16 22.59 -1.98
C GLY A 98 -3.42 23.30 -0.84
N GLU A 99 -3.76 23.00 0.41
CA GLU A 99 -3.08 23.55 1.59
C GLU A 99 -1.64 23.04 1.71
N PHE A 100 -1.37 21.79 1.39
CA PHE A 100 -0.02 21.26 1.35
C PHE A 100 0.87 22.03 0.35
N LEU A 101 0.36 22.30 -0.86
CA LEU A 101 1.06 23.10 -1.86
C LEU A 101 1.25 24.54 -1.39
N ARG A 102 0.17 25.18 -0.92
CA ARG A 102 0.18 26.59 -0.50
C ARG A 102 1.14 26.88 0.64
N ARG A 103 1.18 25.99 1.66
CA ARG A 103 2.07 26.14 2.83
C ARG A 103 3.45 25.56 2.60
N GLY A 104 3.53 24.49 1.81
CA GLY A 104 4.78 23.77 1.56
C GLY A 104 5.77 24.53 0.70
N CYS A 105 5.32 25.48 -0.16
CA CYS A 105 6.20 26.23 -1.04
C CYS A 105 7.28 27.04 -0.31
N SER A 106 7.02 27.47 0.94
CA SER A 106 8.03 28.16 1.77
C SER A 106 9.08 27.21 2.36
N LEU A 107 8.74 25.92 2.53
CA LEU A 107 9.63 24.90 3.09
C LEU A 107 10.38 24.14 2.00
N ALA A 108 9.77 23.99 0.84
CA ALA A 108 10.33 23.33 -0.33
C ALA A 108 10.01 24.17 -1.59
N PRO A 109 10.90 25.12 -1.98
CA PRO A 109 10.65 26.03 -3.11
C PRO A 109 10.43 25.33 -4.46
N SER A 110 10.88 24.09 -4.61
CA SER A 110 10.66 23.27 -5.81
C SER A 110 9.31 22.54 -5.80
N LEU A 111 8.50 22.68 -4.74
CA LEU A 111 7.20 22.04 -4.64
C LEU A 111 6.24 22.68 -5.65
N THR A 112 5.82 21.88 -6.63
CA THR A 112 4.86 22.27 -7.65
C THR A 112 3.71 21.30 -7.70
N ALA A 113 2.56 21.74 -8.22
CA ALA A 113 1.40 20.86 -8.39
C ALA A 113 1.75 19.68 -9.33
N GLY A 114 1.29 18.50 -8.99
CA GLY A 114 1.48 17.28 -9.78
C GLY A 114 1.63 16.02 -8.94
N TRP A 115 1.83 14.89 -9.61
CA TRP A 115 1.96 13.59 -8.94
C TRP A 115 3.12 13.54 -7.94
N HIS A 116 4.24 14.21 -8.25
CA HIS A 116 5.39 14.31 -7.33
C HIS A 116 4.96 14.83 -5.96
N SER A 117 4.24 15.94 -5.93
CA SER A 117 3.75 16.55 -4.68
C SER A 117 2.71 15.70 -3.97
N TYR A 118 1.88 14.99 -4.71
CA TYR A 118 0.89 14.09 -4.15
C TYR A 118 1.55 12.89 -3.45
N PHE A 119 2.59 12.28 -4.05
CA PHE A 119 3.38 11.25 -3.39
C PHE A 119 4.16 11.79 -2.19
N LEU A 120 4.68 13.03 -2.29
CA LEU A 120 5.38 13.68 -1.19
C LEU A 120 4.44 13.97 -0.01
N MET A 121 3.20 14.39 -0.28
CA MET A 121 2.15 14.55 0.72
C MET A 121 1.90 13.25 1.50
N GLN A 122 1.74 12.11 0.81
CA GLN A 122 1.63 10.79 1.42
C GLN A 122 2.87 10.44 2.25
N HIS A 123 4.08 10.72 1.71
CA HIS A 123 5.35 10.45 2.38
C HIS A 123 5.46 11.17 3.74
N HIS A 124 4.95 12.40 3.83
CA HIS A 124 4.89 13.17 5.08
C HIS A 124 3.70 12.78 5.98
N GLY A 125 2.95 11.75 5.62
CA GLY A 125 1.92 11.15 6.44
C GLY A 125 0.57 11.86 6.42
N ILE A 126 0.34 12.81 5.51
CA ILE A 126 -0.99 13.38 5.26
C ILE A 126 -1.88 12.26 4.67
N PRO A 127 -3.12 12.11 5.12
CA PRO A 127 -4.01 11.09 4.60
C PRO A 127 -4.31 11.30 3.11
N THR A 128 -4.12 10.24 2.33
CA THR A 128 -4.46 10.19 0.89
C THR A 128 -5.13 8.87 0.56
N ARG A 129 -5.61 8.71 -0.67
CA ARG A 129 -6.12 7.44 -1.22
C ARG A 129 -5.00 6.50 -1.70
N LEU A 130 -3.74 6.79 -1.40
CA LEU A 130 -2.62 5.90 -1.64
C LEU A 130 -2.48 4.89 -0.50
N LEU A 131 -2.24 3.63 -0.83
CA LEU A 131 -1.83 2.59 0.10
C LEU A 131 -0.42 2.15 -0.26
N ASP A 132 0.47 2.19 0.73
CA ASP A 132 1.89 1.89 0.56
C ASP A 132 2.13 0.39 0.37
N TRP A 133 3.02 0.07 -0.57
CA TRP A 133 3.60 -1.24 -0.84
C TRP A 133 5.10 -1.11 -1.03
N THR A 134 5.78 -2.22 -1.09
CA THR A 134 7.21 -2.35 -1.43
C THR A 134 7.43 -3.60 -2.27
N ASP A 135 8.42 -3.61 -3.15
CA ASP A 135 8.86 -4.84 -3.84
C ASP A 135 9.89 -5.66 -3.02
N SER A 136 10.20 -5.21 -1.80
CA SER A 136 11.06 -5.95 -0.87
C SER A 136 10.24 -6.66 0.21
N ALA A 137 10.20 -7.99 0.14
CA ALA A 137 9.50 -8.81 1.13
C ALA A 137 10.04 -8.57 2.56
N LEU A 138 11.37 -8.40 2.72
CA LEU A 138 11.98 -8.17 4.03
C LEU A 138 11.67 -6.79 4.60
N VAL A 139 11.55 -5.76 3.76
CA VAL A 139 11.09 -4.42 4.18
C VAL A 139 9.65 -4.49 4.69
N ALA A 140 8.76 -5.20 3.98
CA ALA A 140 7.39 -5.40 4.42
C ALA A 140 7.33 -6.19 5.74
N LEU A 141 8.15 -7.23 5.89
CA LEU A 141 8.24 -8.04 7.12
C LEU A 141 8.70 -7.18 8.31
N TYR A 142 9.67 -6.30 8.10
CA TYR A 142 10.10 -5.33 9.11
C TYR A 142 8.92 -4.44 9.57
N PHE A 143 8.16 -3.85 8.63
CA PHE A 143 7.00 -3.04 8.97
C PHE A 143 5.89 -3.81 9.68
N ALA A 144 5.70 -5.08 9.36
CA ALA A 144 4.74 -5.94 10.03
C ALA A 144 5.13 -6.17 11.50
N LEU A 145 6.43 -6.33 11.79
CA LEU A 145 6.91 -6.76 13.10
C LEU A 145 7.34 -5.62 14.02
N LYS A 146 7.75 -4.47 13.48
CA LYS A 146 8.31 -3.34 14.24
C LYS A 146 7.50 -2.99 15.49
N ASN A 147 6.19 -2.84 15.37
CA ASN A 147 5.30 -2.40 16.45
C ASN A 147 4.11 -3.35 16.68
N CYS A 148 4.19 -4.62 16.26
CA CYS A 148 3.08 -5.54 16.42
C CYS A 148 2.87 -5.93 17.89
N LYS A 149 1.59 -5.95 18.28
CA LYS A 149 1.12 -6.39 19.62
C LYS A 149 0.22 -7.63 19.51
N THR A 150 -0.03 -8.09 18.33
CA THR A 150 -0.82 -9.27 17.96
C THR A 150 -0.11 -10.00 16.84
N ASP A 151 -0.67 -11.10 16.34
CA ASP A 151 -0.17 -11.71 15.12
C ASP A 151 -0.12 -10.67 14.00
N ALA A 152 1.03 -10.58 13.34
CA ALA A 152 1.26 -9.68 12.22
C ALA A 152 0.98 -10.38 10.89
N ALA A 153 0.88 -9.62 9.81
CA ALA A 153 0.80 -10.19 8.48
C ALA A 153 1.61 -9.39 7.47
N VAL A 154 2.20 -10.11 6.51
CA VAL A 154 2.67 -9.53 5.26
C VAL A 154 1.69 -9.93 4.17
N TRP A 155 1.10 -8.94 3.53
CA TRP A 155 0.32 -9.14 2.34
C TRP A 155 1.22 -9.11 1.11
N ALA A 156 0.98 -10.03 0.19
CA ALA A 156 1.58 -10.05 -1.14
C ALA A 156 0.48 -9.82 -2.17
N VAL A 157 0.74 -9.00 -3.18
CA VAL A 157 -0.16 -8.76 -4.32
C VAL A 157 0.60 -8.86 -5.63
N ASN A 158 0.02 -9.49 -6.64
CA ASN A 158 0.48 -9.36 -8.01
C ASN A 158 -0.15 -8.10 -8.62
N PRO A 159 0.62 -7.03 -8.88
CA PRO A 159 0.08 -5.74 -9.32
C PRO A 159 -0.43 -5.78 -10.77
N LEU A 160 0.14 -6.63 -11.64
CA LEU A 160 -0.32 -6.76 -13.03
C LEU A 160 -1.71 -7.41 -13.07
N TRP A 161 -1.89 -8.46 -12.26
CA TRP A 161 -3.18 -9.12 -12.11
C TRP A 161 -4.22 -8.22 -11.45
N LEU A 162 -3.81 -7.43 -10.46
CA LEU A 162 -4.70 -6.45 -9.85
C LEU A 162 -5.21 -5.48 -10.92
N ASN A 163 -4.32 -4.85 -11.70
CA ASN A 163 -4.70 -3.93 -12.78
C ASN A 163 -5.51 -4.62 -13.89
N GLY A 164 -5.18 -5.88 -14.24
CA GLY A 164 -5.95 -6.68 -15.17
C GLY A 164 -7.40 -6.85 -14.75
N ASN A 165 -7.65 -7.04 -13.44
CA ASN A 165 -9.00 -7.23 -12.90
C ASN A 165 -9.75 -5.93 -12.62
N THR A 166 -9.05 -4.83 -12.35
CA THR A 166 -9.70 -3.56 -11.97
C THR A 166 -9.93 -2.64 -13.17
N VAL A 167 -8.99 -2.60 -14.10
CA VAL A 167 -9.03 -1.72 -15.29
C VAL A 167 -8.78 -2.44 -16.62
N ASN A 168 -8.82 -3.78 -16.61
CA ASN A 168 -8.60 -4.65 -17.77
C ASN A 168 -7.25 -4.39 -18.48
N ARG A 169 -6.20 -4.12 -17.71
CA ARG A 169 -4.87 -3.82 -18.22
C ARG A 169 -3.78 -4.52 -17.39
N TYR A 170 -3.14 -5.54 -17.97
CA TYR A 170 -2.04 -6.27 -17.35
C TYR A 170 -0.71 -5.50 -17.49
N ALA A 171 -0.63 -4.32 -16.88
CA ALA A 171 0.56 -3.47 -16.89
C ALA A 171 0.58 -2.58 -15.66
N LEU A 172 1.76 -2.17 -15.23
CA LEU A 172 1.92 -1.13 -14.21
C LEU A 172 1.53 0.24 -14.79
N VAL A 173 0.94 1.07 -13.96
CA VAL A 173 0.56 2.43 -14.33
C VAL A 173 1.61 3.40 -13.80
N GLU A 174 2.13 4.25 -14.68
CA GLU A 174 3.01 5.37 -14.32
C GLU A 174 2.17 6.66 -14.29
N PRO A 175 1.86 7.20 -13.09
CA PRO A 175 0.86 8.27 -12.96
C PRO A 175 1.14 9.51 -13.79
N SER A 176 2.41 9.89 -13.96
CA SER A 176 2.81 11.10 -14.70
C SER A 176 2.60 11.01 -16.21
N THR A 177 2.53 9.81 -16.77
CA THR A 177 2.42 9.56 -18.21
C THR A 177 1.13 8.87 -18.62
N ASP A 178 0.46 8.20 -17.67
CA ASP A 178 -0.67 7.35 -17.94
C ASP A 178 -2.01 8.02 -17.54
N ARG A 179 -2.89 8.17 -18.52
CA ARG A 179 -4.22 8.77 -18.29
C ARG A 179 -5.14 7.93 -17.40
N VAL A 180 -4.86 6.64 -17.24
CA VAL A 180 -5.66 5.77 -16.37
C VAL A 180 -5.59 6.25 -14.92
N ALA A 181 -4.40 6.66 -14.44
CA ALA A 181 -4.26 7.18 -13.10
C ALA A 181 -5.12 8.43 -12.84
N ALA A 182 -5.22 9.31 -13.83
CA ALA A 182 -5.99 10.53 -13.72
C ALA A 182 -7.50 10.28 -13.46
N ALA A 183 -8.06 9.19 -14.01
CA ALA A 183 -9.47 8.84 -13.79
C ALA A 183 -9.80 8.42 -12.34
N PHE A 184 -8.79 8.13 -11.52
CA PHE A 184 -8.97 7.78 -10.11
C PHE A 184 -9.02 8.99 -9.18
N MET A 185 -8.63 10.17 -9.68
CA MET A 185 -8.61 11.38 -8.86
C MET A 185 -9.99 12.04 -8.81
N VAL A 186 -10.29 12.72 -7.71
CA VAL A 186 -11.45 13.61 -7.63
C VAL A 186 -11.26 14.79 -8.59
N PRO A 187 -12.34 15.41 -9.11
CA PRO A 187 -12.24 16.37 -10.21
C PRO A 187 -11.24 17.51 -9.97
N GLU A 188 -11.19 18.03 -8.78
CA GLU A 188 -10.34 19.17 -8.41
C GLU A 188 -8.85 18.77 -8.38
N VAL A 189 -8.49 17.67 -7.71
CA VAL A 189 -7.12 17.11 -7.73
C VAL A 189 -6.76 16.68 -9.15
N HIS A 190 -7.70 16.08 -9.88
CA HIS A 190 -7.51 15.74 -11.28
C HIS A 190 -7.15 16.97 -12.12
N ALA A 191 -7.89 18.07 -12.00
CA ALA A 191 -7.63 19.30 -12.73
C ALA A 191 -6.23 19.85 -12.42
N ILE A 192 -5.81 19.84 -11.14
CA ILE A 192 -4.47 20.27 -10.73
C ILE A 192 -3.39 19.35 -11.31
N LEU A 193 -3.58 18.01 -11.23
CA LEU A 193 -2.59 17.04 -11.67
C LEU A 193 -2.48 16.93 -13.21
N THR A 194 -3.53 17.25 -13.94
CA THR A 194 -3.61 17.11 -15.40
C THR A 194 -3.55 18.43 -16.16
N GLY A 195 -3.47 19.56 -15.46
CA GLY A 195 -3.48 20.89 -16.08
C GLY A 195 -4.85 21.27 -16.67
N GLY A 196 -5.93 20.88 -16.01
CA GLY A 196 -7.31 21.28 -16.36
C GLY A 196 -7.99 20.46 -17.45
N LYS A 197 -7.46 19.28 -17.79
CA LYS A 197 -8.16 18.36 -18.71
C LYS A 197 -9.33 17.71 -17.96
N GLU A 198 -10.50 17.66 -18.59
CA GLU A 198 -11.71 17.12 -17.98
C GLU A 198 -11.52 15.68 -17.46
N ALA A 199 -11.98 15.43 -16.23
CA ALA A 199 -12.06 14.08 -15.67
C ALA A 199 -13.12 13.26 -16.42
N SER A 200 -12.85 11.97 -16.63
CA SER A 200 -13.88 11.04 -17.08
C SER A 200 -15.02 10.99 -16.07
N ALA A 201 -16.27 10.96 -16.55
CA ALA A 201 -17.49 11.13 -15.76
C ALA A 201 -17.76 10.10 -14.65
N ALA A 202 -16.93 9.06 -14.49
CA ALA A 202 -17.06 8.06 -13.44
C ALA A 202 -15.68 7.65 -12.92
N SER A 203 -15.37 8.02 -11.69
CA SER A 203 -14.18 7.50 -11.00
C SER A 203 -14.34 5.98 -10.78
N PRO A 204 -13.33 5.17 -11.13
CA PRO A 204 -13.36 3.74 -10.85
C PRO A 204 -13.50 3.48 -9.35
N LEU A 205 -14.32 2.49 -9.00
CA LEU A 205 -14.59 2.14 -7.59
C LEU A 205 -13.44 1.36 -6.93
N LEU A 206 -12.69 0.59 -7.74
CA LEU A 206 -11.59 -0.27 -7.28
C LEU A 206 -10.25 0.46 -7.41
N CYS A 207 -9.18 -0.10 -6.84
CA CYS A 207 -7.87 0.49 -6.92
C CYS A 207 -7.07 0.05 -8.15
N ILE A 208 -6.00 0.81 -8.46
CA ILE A 208 -4.95 0.42 -9.41
C ILE A 208 -3.58 0.41 -8.74
N ALA A 209 -2.71 -0.47 -9.22
CA ALA A 209 -1.29 -0.49 -8.87
C ALA A 209 -0.53 0.55 -9.70
N VAL A 210 0.14 1.48 -9.03
CA VAL A 210 0.89 2.57 -9.66
C VAL A 210 2.35 2.55 -9.23
N ARG A 211 3.25 2.82 -10.17
CA ARG A 211 4.69 2.94 -9.93
C ARG A 211 5.08 4.42 -9.89
N PRO A 212 5.36 4.98 -8.70
CA PRO A 212 5.74 6.37 -8.57
C PRO A 212 7.21 6.60 -8.94
N PRO A 213 7.62 7.82 -9.33
CA PRO A 213 9.01 8.21 -9.22
C PRO A 213 9.41 8.25 -7.75
N TRP A 214 10.62 7.81 -7.43
CA TRP A 214 11.14 7.90 -6.06
C TRP A 214 11.66 9.32 -5.79
N VAL A 215 10.98 10.04 -4.94
CA VAL A 215 11.19 11.47 -4.70
C VAL A 215 11.98 11.76 -3.40
N SER A 216 12.34 10.74 -2.63
CA SER A 216 13.11 10.88 -1.40
C SER A 216 13.98 9.66 -1.12
N ALA A 217 15.08 9.85 -0.36
CA ALA A 217 15.95 8.76 0.07
C ALA A 217 15.18 7.65 0.81
N ARG A 218 14.16 8.02 1.58
CA ARG A 218 13.29 7.07 2.28
C ARG A 218 12.46 6.23 1.30
N MET A 219 11.92 6.82 0.24
CA MET A 219 11.18 6.05 -0.78
C MET A 219 12.09 5.06 -1.51
N VAL A 220 13.37 5.44 -1.75
CA VAL A 220 14.39 4.55 -2.31
C VAL A 220 14.67 3.39 -1.34
N ALA A 221 14.97 3.70 -0.07
CA ALA A 221 15.29 2.70 0.95
C ALA A 221 14.13 1.72 1.18
N GLN A 222 12.90 2.21 1.19
CA GLN A 222 11.68 1.42 1.35
C GLN A 222 11.19 0.79 0.06
N ARG A 223 11.82 1.11 -1.10
CA ARG A 223 11.40 0.64 -2.43
C ARG A 223 9.90 0.86 -2.65
N SER A 224 9.46 2.10 -2.40
CA SER A 224 8.05 2.45 -2.26
C SER A 224 7.27 2.34 -3.56
N LEU A 225 6.11 1.71 -3.45
CA LEU A 225 5.11 1.50 -4.50
C LEU A 225 3.73 1.78 -3.92
N PHE A 226 2.71 2.00 -4.75
CA PHE A 226 1.39 2.33 -4.24
C PHE A 226 0.26 1.65 -4.99
N THR A 227 -0.84 1.38 -4.27
CA THR A 227 -2.14 1.27 -4.93
C THR A 227 -2.90 2.59 -4.72
N LEU A 228 -3.44 3.14 -5.81
CA LEU A 228 -4.28 4.32 -5.81
C LEU A 228 -5.74 3.87 -5.82
N HIS A 229 -6.49 4.22 -4.79
CA HIS A 229 -7.86 3.77 -4.59
C HIS A 229 -8.88 4.76 -5.17
N GLY A 230 -10.05 4.24 -5.52
CA GLY A 230 -11.21 5.05 -5.87
C GLY A 230 -11.78 5.81 -4.66
N PRO A 231 -12.89 6.54 -4.85
CA PRO A 231 -13.47 7.38 -3.79
C PRO A 231 -14.19 6.59 -2.70
N GLU A 232 -14.43 5.29 -2.86
CA GLU A 232 -15.13 4.46 -1.89
C GLU A 232 -14.14 3.61 -1.06
N ASN A 233 -14.46 3.44 0.21
CA ASN A 233 -13.71 2.56 1.12
C ASN A 233 -14.03 1.09 0.83
N ILE A 234 -13.37 0.52 -0.17
CA ILE A 234 -13.48 -0.90 -0.53
C ILE A 234 -12.12 -1.55 -0.30
N PRO A 235 -11.94 -2.40 0.74
CA PRO A 235 -10.68 -3.08 1.00
C PRO A 235 -10.33 -4.05 -0.13
N ILE A 236 -9.03 -4.09 -0.52
CA ILE A 236 -8.56 -4.92 -1.65
C ILE A 236 -8.90 -6.41 -1.45
N GLU A 237 -8.78 -6.92 -0.24
CA GLU A 237 -9.05 -8.32 0.11
C GLU A 237 -10.52 -8.71 -0.05
N THR A 238 -11.40 -7.73 -0.25
CA THR A 238 -12.83 -7.96 -0.52
C THR A 238 -13.18 -8.02 -2.00
N TYR A 239 -12.23 -7.70 -2.89
CA TYR A 239 -12.46 -7.66 -4.34
C TYR A 239 -12.85 -9.06 -4.88
N ARG A 240 -13.73 -9.06 -5.89
CA ARG A 240 -14.11 -10.27 -6.62
C ARG A 240 -13.28 -10.37 -7.88
N PHE A 241 -12.20 -11.13 -7.80
CA PHE A 241 -11.41 -11.42 -8.98
C PHE A 241 -12.17 -12.39 -9.89
N VAL A 242 -12.09 -12.15 -11.19
CA VAL A 242 -12.86 -12.90 -12.21
C VAL A 242 -12.34 -14.35 -12.35
N ARG A 243 -11.06 -14.56 -12.02
CA ARG A 243 -10.41 -15.87 -12.11
C ARG A 243 -10.35 -16.59 -10.76
N LYS A 244 -10.11 -17.91 -10.78
CA LYS A 244 -10.02 -18.73 -9.57
C LYS A 244 -8.79 -18.38 -8.72
N GLU A 245 -7.70 -17.95 -9.37
CA GLU A 245 -6.45 -17.55 -8.73
C GLU A 245 -6.59 -16.12 -8.21
N SER A 246 -6.33 -15.94 -6.95
CA SER A 246 -6.33 -14.60 -6.35
C SER A 246 -4.97 -13.93 -6.54
N PRO A 247 -4.89 -12.67 -6.96
CA PRO A 247 -3.65 -11.93 -6.96
C PRO A 247 -3.16 -11.54 -5.56
N LEU A 248 -3.78 -12.08 -4.50
CA LEU A 248 -3.49 -11.76 -3.12
C LEU A 248 -3.12 -13.01 -2.30
N CYS A 249 -2.08 -12.87 -1.48
CA CYS A 249 -1.72 -13.82 -0.44
C CYS A 249 -1.45 -13.09 0.88
N ARG A 250 -1.84 -13.71 2.01
CA ARG A 250 -1.54 -13.22 3.35
C ARG A 250 -0.58 -14.18 4.04
N ILE A 251 0.61 -13.71 4.41
CA ILE A 251 1.58 -14.47 5.19
C ILE A 251 1.49 -13.98 6.63
N VAL A 252 1.00 -14.83 7.53
CA VAL A 252 0.80 -14.51 8.95
C VAL A 252 2.06 -14.88 9.73
N ILE A 253 2.52 -13.96 10.56
CA ILE A 253 3.62 -14.17 11.51
C ILE A 253 3.03 -14.14 12.93
N PRO A 254 3.01 -15.29 13.65
CA PRO A 254 2.51 -15.32 15.01
C PRO A 254 3.34 -14.43 15.95
N LEU A 255 2.68 -13.71 16.84
CA LEU A 255 3.35 -12.79 17.77
C LEU A 255 4.50 -13.45 18.55
N ARG A 256 4.32 -14.70 18.97
CA ARG A 256 5.34 -15.48 19.69
C ARG A 256 6.65 -15.68 18.95
N ASN A 257 6.63 -15.57 17.61
CA ASN A 257 7.81 -15.74 16.75
C ASN A 257 8.45 -14.39 16.37
N ARG A 258 7.86 -13.27 16.79
CA ARG A 258 8.27 -11.91 16.41
C ARG A 258 9.75 -11.66 16.65
N GLU A 259 10.23 -11.96 17.86
CA GLU A 259 11.60 -11.61 18.25
C GLU A 259 12.63 -12.38 17.44
N ASP A 260 12.45 -13.69 17.29
CA ASP A 260 13.36 -14.54 16.49
C ASP A 260 13.43 -14.07 15.04
N VAL A 261 12.27 -13.71 14.45
CA VAL A 261 12.23 -13.21 13.07
C VAL A 261 12.89 -11.83 12.98
N MET A 262 12.71 -10.94 13.96
CA MET A 262 13.37 -9.63 14.00
C MET A 262 14.90 -9.75 14.15
N VAL A 263 15.39 -10.72 14.94
CA VAL A 263 16.82 -11.03 15.01
C VAL A 263 17.36 -11.45 13.66
N GLY A 264 16.65 -12.35 12.96
CA GLY A 264 17.00 -12.77 11.60
C GLY A 264 17.01 -11.61 10.60
N LEU A 265 16.05 -10.69 10.66
CA LEU A 265 16.00 -9.51 9.81
C LEU A 265 17.22 -8.60 10.03
N ARG A 266 17.59 -8.34 11.28
CA ARG A 266 18.81 -7.56 11.60
C ARG A 266 20.07 -8.24 11.08
N ALA A 267 20.18 -9.56 11.21
CA ALA A 267 21.29 -10.32 10.65
C ALA A 267 21.38 -10.24 9.11
N CYS A 268 20.24 -10.05 8.43
CA CYS A 268 20.15 -9.78 6.99
C CYS A 268 20.36 -8.31 6.62
N GLY A 269 20.68 -7.43 7.58
CA GLY A 269 20.92 -6.00 7.34
C GLY A 269 19.64 -5.15 7.20
N VAL A 270 18.48 -5.69 7.60
CA VAL A 270 17.23 -4.94 7.63
C VAL A 270 17.07 -4.32 9.02
N THR A 271 17.49 -3.07 9.15
CA THR A 271 17.55 -2.32 10.42
C THR A 271 16.75 -1.01 10.33
N GLU A 272 16.62 -0.30 11.45
CA GLU A 272 15.96 1.01 11.47
C GLU A 272 16.64 1.99 10.50
N THR A 273 17.99 2.04 10.49
CA THR A 273 18.76 2.94 9.62
C THR A 273 18.65 2.59 8.15
N THR A 274 18.59 1.30 7.79
CA THR A 274 18.43 0.89 6.38
C THR A 274 17.04 1.20 5.85
N ILE A 275 16.00 1.25 6.71
CA ILE A 275 14.62 1.58 6.35
C ILE A 275 14.37 3.09 6.41
N TYR A 276 15.00 3.79 7.36
CA TYR A 276 14.93 5.24 7.54
C TYR A 276 16.36 5.80 7.47
N PRO A 277 16.85 6.14 6.25
CA PRO A 277 18.22 6.56 6.04
C PRO A 277 18.43 8.04 6.41
N ASP A 278 18.19 8.36 7.66
CA ASP A 278 18.33 9.67 8.25
C ASP A 278 18.84 9.59 9.70
N LEU A 279 19.14 10.72 10.31
CA LEU A 279 19.67 10.78 11.68
C LEU A 279 18.64 10.29 12.72
N ASP A 280 17.35 10.42 12.46
CA ASP A 280 16.31 9.91 13.36
C ASP A 280 16.27 8.38 13.35
N GLY A 281 16.44 7.77 12.16
CA GLY A 281 16.56 6.32 12.01
C GLY A 281 17.80 5.77 12.72
N LEU A 282 18.95 6.42 12.52
CA LEU A 282 20.20 6.06 13.20
C LEU A 282 20.07 6.20 14.72
N ALA A 283 19.51 7.29 15.21
CA ALA A 283 19.35 7.52 16.64
C ALA A 283 18.48 6.43 17.29
N LYS A 284 17.37 6.03 16.65
CA LYS A 284 16.50 4.94 17.14
C LYS A 284 17.22 3.60 17.16
N GLU A 285 18.02 3.31 16.13
CA GLU A 285 18.81 2.07 16.06
C GLU A 285 19.81 2.02 17.21
N LEU A 286 20.60 3.07 17.41
CA LEU A 286 21.58 3.17 18.50
C LEU A 286 20.93 3.03 19.88
N VAL A 287 19.79 3.70 20.12
CA VAL A 287 19.06 3.56 21.38
C VAL A 287 18.61 2.12 21.62
N THR A 288 18.19 1.44 20.58
CA THR A 288 17.78 0.02 20.68
C THR A 288 18.97 -0.90 20.96
N GLU A 289 20.13 -0.65 20.34
CA GLU A 289 21.35 -1.45 20.51
C GLU A 289 21.99 -1.29 21.89
N TYR A 290 22.01 -0.05 22.41
CA TYR A 290 22.69 0.27 23.68
C TYR A 290 21.78 0.16 24.94
N GLY A 291 20.60 -0.40 24.81
CA GLY A 291 19.80 -0.83 25.96
C GLY A 291 18.68 0.10 26.39
N GLY A 292 17.92 0.56 25.42
CA GLY A 292 16.51 0.85 25.66
C GLY A 292 16.21 1.89 26.73
N LEU A 293 16.55 3.15 26.46
CA LEU A 293 15.75 4.23 27.01
C LEU A 293 14.45 4.27 26.19
N ASP A 294 13.30 4.00 26.82
CA ASP A 294 12.00 4.34 26.26
C ASP A 294 12.01 5.87 26.01
N LEU A 295 12.33 6.26 24.77
CA LEU A 295 12.20 7.66 24.38
C LEU A 295 10.71 8.01 24.39
N PRO A 296 10.29 9.07 25.11
CA PRO A 296 8.91 9.49 25.09
C PRO A 296 8.48 9.80 23.65
N LYS A 297 7.23 9.44 23.33
CA LYS A 297 6.58 9.63 22.03
C LYS A 297 6.38 11.10 21.71
#